data_3089f62cb3fef943f808a2dd042d9046
#
_entry.id   3089f62cb3fef943f808a2dd042d9046
#
_cell.length_a   1.000
_cell.length_b   1.000
_cell.length_c   1.000
_cell.angle_alpha   90.00
_cell.angle_beta   90.00
_cell.angle_gamma   90.00
#
_symmetry.space_group_name_H-M   'P 1'
#
loop_
_entity.id
_entity.type
_entity.pdbx_description
1 polymer ?
#
loop_
_entity_poly.entity_id
_entity_poly.type
_entity_poly.pdbx_seq_one_letter_code
_entity_poly.pdbx_strand_id
1 'polypeptide(L)'
;AKCPGLKHKILVNGSREGWHDFNEEYAIFSSHFARAEDAPCGSDPMLMFFTSGTTGYPKIAMHDFKYPLGHYTTARYWHNVDPNGIHFTISDTGWGKALWGKLYGQWMCETAVFVYDFERFHAEDILPMFKKYNITTFCAPPTMYRFFIKEDLSKYDLSSLKYATIAGEALNPEVFYQFKKATGISLMEGFGQTETTLSVANFVGMEPKPGSMGRPNPLYDVHI
;
A
#
# COMPACT_ATOMS: atom_id res chain seq x y z
N ALA A 1 5.98 2.32 34.51
CA ALA A 1 6.22 1.87 33.14
C ALA A 1 7.36 0.86 33.12
N LYS A 2 7.19 -0.22 32.33
CA LYS A 2 8.21 -1.29 32.23
C LYS A 2 9.30 -0.97 31.18
N CYS A 3 9.38 0.28 30.71
CA CYS A 3 10.32 0.73 29.68
C CYS A 3 11.13 1.94 30.18
N PRO A 4 12.19 1.74 30.97
CA PRO A 4 12.94 2.84 31.60
C PRO A 4 13.70 3.73 30.57
N GLY A 5 13.96 3.23 29.36
CA GLY A 5 14.59 3.99 28.29
C GLY A 5 13.64 4.91 27.49
N LEU A 6 12.34 4.86 27.74
CA LEU A 6 11.35 5.66 27.03
C LEU A 6 11.32 7.08 27.61
N LYS A 7 11.87 8.05 26.88
CA LYS A 7 11.97 9.44 27.31
C LYS A 7 10.76 10.28 26.93
N HIS A 8 10.17 10.05 25.76
CA HIS A 8 9.05 10.81 25.24
C HIS A 8 7.87 9.90 24.95
N LYS A 9 6.69 10.36 25.32
CA LYS A 9 5.41 9.70 25.05
C LYS A 9 4.52 10.72 24.37
N ILE A 10 4.00 10.38 23.22
CA ILE A 10 3.19 11.27 22.39
C ILE A 10 1.80 10.66 22.26
N LEU A 11 0.77 11.44 22.46
CA LEU A 11 -0.61 11.07 22.25
C LEU A 11 -1.19 11.86 21.09
N VAL A 12 -1.82 11.17 20.16
CA VAL A 12 -2.56 11.75 19.03
C VAL A 12 -4.04 11.76 19.41
N ASN A 13 -4.72 12.87 19.16
CA ASN A 13 -6.14 13.06 19.44
C ASN A 13 -6.50 12.92 20.94
N GLY A 14 -5.87 13.72 21.77
CA GLY A 14 -6.16 13.82 23.18
C GLY A 14 -5.00 14.30 24.02
N SER A 15 -5.24 14.58 25.28
CA SER A 15 -4.21 14.98 26.22
C SER A 15 -4.11 14.01 27.40
N ARG A 16 -2.91 13.84 27.94
CA ARG A 16 -2.65 13.04 29.14
C ARG A 16 -1.45 13.60 29.90
N GLU A 17 -1.59 13.72 31.18
CA GLU A 17 -0.51 14.20 32.03
C GLU A 17 0.79 13.39 31.84
N GLY A 18 1.91 14.09 31.63
CA GLY A 18 3.21 13.50 31.35
C GLY A 18 3.39 12.91 29.93
N TRP A 19 2.50 13.27 29.01
CA TRP A 19 2.58 12.95 27.59
C TRP A 19 2.57 14.24 26.76
N HIS A 20 3.22 14.22 25.62
CA HIS A 20 3.11 15.28 24.62
C HIS A 20 1.78 15.15 23.87
N ASP A 21 1.08 16.25 23.69
CA ASP A 21 -0.09 16.34 22.82
C ASP A 21 0.36 16.63 21.40
N PHE A 22 0.20 15.67 20.50
CA PHE A 22 0.66 15.83 19.12
C PHE A 22 -0.04 17.00 18.42
N ASN A 23 -1.35 17.14 18.60
CA ASN A 23 -2.13 18.12 17.84
C ASN A 23 -1.83 19.57 18.28
N GLU A 24 -1.46 19.76 19.53
CA GLU A 24 -1.08 21.09 20.05
C GLU A 24 0.39 21.41 19.76
N GLU A 25 1.27 20.43 19.94
CA GLU A 25 2.71 20.68 19.90
C GLU A 25 3.29 20.72 18.48
N TYR A 26 2.79 19.91 17.50
CA TYR A 26 3.42 19.86 16.18
C TYR A 26 3.39 21.21 15.45
N ALA A 27 2.37 22.04 15.70
CA ALA A 27 2.18 23.32 15.02
C ALA A 27 3.23 24.38 15.37
N ILE A 28 3.92 24.23 16.50
CA ILE A 28 4.96 25.17 16.95
C ILE A 28 6.34 24.85 16.36
N PHE A 29 6.53 23.67 15.77
CA PHE A 29 7.79 23.29 15.16
C PHE A 29 7.97 23.90 13.77
N SER A 30 9.23 24.17 13.42
CA SER A 30 9.57 24.65 12.08
C SER A 30 9.19 23.64 11.01
N SER A 31 8.63 24.11 9.89
CA SER A 31 8.45 23.31 8.68
C SER A 31 9.78 23.00 7.97
N HIS A 32 10.85 23.70 8.33
CA HIS A 32 12.18 23.44 7.81
C HIS A 32 12.92 22.45 8.70
N PHE A 33 13.23 21.29 8.14
CA PHE A 33 14.05 20.27 8.78
C PHE A 33 15.43 20.20 8.12
N ALA A 34 16.43 20.76 8.80
CA ALA A 34 17.81 20.69 8.30
C ALA A 34 18.37 19.28 8.47
N ARG A 35 18.98 18.76 7.42
CA ARG A 35 19.66 17.46 7.49
C ARG A 35 20.88 17.59 8.41
N ALA A 36 20.97 16.74 9.43
CA ALA A 36 22.13 16.65 10.31
C ALA A 36 23.34 16.03 9.59
N GLU A 37 24.56 16.30 10.08
CA GLU A 37 25.79 15.73 9.51
C GLU A 37 25.82 14.19 9.63
N ASP A 38 25.27 13.67 10.72
CA ASP A 38 25.13 12.23 11.02
C ASP A 38 23.79 11.64 10.56
N ALA A 39 23.10 12.34 9.66
CA ALA A 39 21.81 11.84 9.14
C ALA A 39 21.97 10.47 8.47
N PRO A 40 21.05 9.53 8.72
CA PRO A 40 21.09 8.20 8.14
C PRO A 40 21.21 8.22 6.62
N CYS A 41 21.89 7.23 6.06
CA CYS A 41 22.09 7.08 4.63
C CYS A 41 21.88 5.64 4.18
N GLY A 42 21.99 5.40 2.89
CA GLY A 42 21.67 4.20 2.13
C GLY A 42 21.61 2.84 2.84
N SER A 43 22.65 2.45 3.57
CA SER A 43 22.71 1.13 4.23
C SER A 43 22.28 1.14 5.70
N ASP A 44 21.93 2.30 6.24
CA ASP A 44 21.46 2.38 7.62
C ASP A 44 20.03 1.83 7.75
N PRO A 45 19.66 1.26 8.91
CA PRO A 45 18.32 0.80 9.17
C PRO A 45 17.27 1.92 9.04
N MET A 46 16.21 1.66 8.28
CA MET A 46 15.10 2.60 8.08
C MET A 46 13.80 2.08 8.70
N LEU A 47 13.45 0.83 8.41
CA LEU A 47 12.18 0.23 8.81
C LEU A 47 12.39 -1.13 9.44
N MET A 48 11.59 -1.44 10.44
CA MET A 48 11.54 -2.76 11.08
C MET A 48 10.09 -3.21 11.16
N PHE A 49 9.79 -4.35 10.56
CA PHE A 49 8.47 -4.97 10.59
C PHE A 49 8.52 -6.28 11.36
N PHE A 50 7.55 -6.49 12.22
CA PHE A 50 7.36 -7.80 12.85
C PHE A 50 6.63 -8.74 11.88
N THR A 51 7.19 -9.93 11.71
CA THR A 51 6.56 -11.01 10.94
C THR A 51 6.18 -12.14 11.88
N SER A 52 5.13 -12.91 11.54
CA SER A 52 4.63 -14.00 12.39
C SER A 52 5.65 -15.14 12.61
N GLY A 53 6.69 -15.20 11.78
CA GLY A 53 7.71 -16.25 11.85
C GLY A 53 7.13 -17.66 11.73
N THR A 54 7.91 -18.59 11.18
CA THR A 54 7.50 -20.01 11.06
C THR A 54 7.72 -20.82 12.34
N THR A 55 8.42 -20.25 13.35
CA THR A 55 8.89 -20.94 14.55
C THR A 55 8.25 -20.45 15.86
N GLY A 56 7.10 -19.76 15.78
CA GLY A 56 6.31 -19.37 16.94
C GLY A 56 6.64 -18.02 17.59
N TYR A 57 7.87 -17.50 17.46
CA TYR A 57 8.23 -16.15 17.90
C TYR A 57 8.25 -15.18 16.73
N PRO A 58 7.75 -13.94 16.92
CA PRO A 58 7.85 -12.89 15.89
C PRO A 58 9.32 -12.65 15.52
N LYS A 59 9.58 -12.53 14.22
CA LYS A 59 10.86 -12.11 13.68
C LYS A 59 10.79 -10.66 13.24
N ILE A 60 11.93 -10.00 13.11
CA ILE A 60 12.02 -8.63 12.62
C ILE A 60 12.63 -8.67 11.21
N ALA A 61 11.85 -8.23 10.22
CA ALA A 61 12.39 -7.88 8.91
C ALA A 61 12.85 -6.42 8.95
N MET A 62 14.13 -6.19 8.73
CA MET A 62 14.73 -4.86 8.73
C MET A 62 15.05 -4.45 7.31
N HIS A 63 14.70 -3.22 6.95
CA HIS A 63 14.99 -2.60 5.66
C HIS A 63 15.84 -1.35 5.83
N ASP A 64 16.73 -1.11 4.90
CA ASP A 64 17.59 0.08 4.84
C ASP A 64 16.92 1.23 4.02
N PHE A 65 17.59 2.37 3.94
CA PHE A 65 17.11 3.54 3.18
C PHE A 65 17.07 3.34 1.65
N LYS A 66 17.53 2.21 1.13
CA LYS A 66 17.39 1.84 -0.29
C LYS A 66 16.07 1.11 -0.58
N TYR A 67 15.41 0.57 0.45
CA TYR A 67 14.16 -0.15 0.31
C TYR A 67 13.07 0.60 -0.48
N PRO A 68 12.83 1.90 -0.25
CA PRO A 68 11.88 2.67 -1.06
C PRO A 68 12.17 2.62 -2.55
N LEU A 69 13.45 2.60 -2.96
CA LEU A 69 13.84 2.58 -4.38
C LEU A 69 13.35 1.31 -5.09
N GLY A 70 13.33 0.18 -4.40
CA GLY A 70 12.79 -1.08 -4.91
C GLY A 70 11.29 -1.01 -5.23
N HIS A 71 10.57 -0.08 -4.62
CA HIS A 71 9.14 0.14 -4.86
C HIS A 71 8.81 1.01 -6.08
N TYR A 72 9.81 1.59 -6.73
CA TYR A 72 9.62 2.22 -8.03
C TYR A 72 9.04 1.23 -9.04
N THR A 73 9.58 0.00 -9.09
CA THR A 73 9.06 -1.06 -9.99
C THR A 73 7.62 -1.44 -9.63
N THR A 74 7.29 -1.50 -8.35
CA THR A 74 5.95 -1.76 -7.86
C THR A 74 4.95 -0.71 -8.37
N ALA A 75 5.28 0.56 -8.20
CA ALA A 75 4.39 1.66 -8.58
C ALA A 75 4.30 1.83 -10.10
N ARG A 76 5.45 1.87 -10.79
CA ARG A 76 5.48 2.17 -12.22
C ARG A 76 5.02 1.02 -13.09
N TYR A 77 5.46 -0.20 -12.79
CA TYR A 77 5.29 -1.34 -13.69
C TYR A 77 4.25 -2.35 -13.24
N TRP A 78 3.72 -2.21 -12.02
CA TRP A 78 2.61 -3.05 -11.56
C TRP A 78 1.37 -2.25 -11.22
N HIS A 79 1.45 -1.20 -10.39
CA HIS A 79 0.29 -0.32 -10.12
C HIS A 79 -0.05 0.58 -11.31
N ASN A 80 0.86 0.74 -12.25
CA ASN A 80 0.69 1.60 -13.44
C ASN A 80 0.30 3.03 -13.09
N VAL A 81 0.94 3.59 -12.07
CA VAL A 81 0.64 4.95 -11.61
C VAL A 81 1.14 6.00 -12.61
N ASP A 82 0.43 7.12 -12.66
CA ASP A 82 0.66 8.25 -13.55
C ASP A 82 0.82 9.53 -12.72
N PRO A 83 1.79 10.44 -13.03
CA PRO A 83 1.94 11.71 -12.32
C PRO A 83 0.68 12.58 -12.30
N ASN A 84 -0.17 12.47 -13.33
CA ASN A 84 -1.44 13.17 -13.42
C ASN A 84 -2.62 12.39 -12.82
N GLY A 85 -2.34 11.23 -12.22
CA GLY A 85 -3.32 10.34 -11.64
C GLY A 85 -3.39 10.43 -10.12
N ILE A 86 -4.36 9.71 -9.57
CA ILE A 86 -4.51 9.50 -8.13
C ILE A 86 -4.53 8.00 -7.88
N HIS A 87 -3.63 7.55 -7.02
CA HIS A 87 -3.57 6.14 -6.59
C HIS A 87 -4.24 5.94 -5.25
N PHE A 88 -5.07 4.91 -5.15
CA PHE A 88 -5.69 4.49 -3.90
C PHE A 88 -5.32 3.05 -3.56
N THR A 89 -4.73 2.83 -2.40
CA THR A 89 -4.51 1.48 -1.85
C THR A 89 -5.28 1.31 -0.55
N ILE A 90 -6.10 0.27 -0.47
CA ILE A 90 -6.67 -0.20 0.80
C ILE A 90 -5.70 -1.19 1.43
N SER A 91 -5.14 -0.81 2.57
CA SER A 91 -4.27 -1.65 3.39
C SER A 91 -4.25 -1.13 4.83
N ASP A 92 -4.28 -2.03 5.79
CA ASP A 92 -4.06 -1.70 7.20
C ASP A 92 -2.68 -1.05 7.38
N THR A 93 -2.62 0.02 8.18
CA THR A 93 -1.38 0.77 8.42
C THR A 93 -0.36 0.00 9.24
N GLY A 94 -0.76 -1.08 9.91
CA GLY A 94 0.15 -2.02 10.57
C GLY A 94 0.90 -2.95 9.60
N TRP A 95 0.50 -3.01 8.34
CA TRP A 95 1.15 -3.83 7.32
C TRP A 95 2.15 -3.03 6.49
N GLY A 96 3.28 -3.65 6.15
CA GLY A 96 4.27 -3.05 5.25
C GLY A 96 3.68 -2.55 3.94
N LYS A 97 2.62 -3.21 3.42
CA LYS A 97 1.89 -2.78 2.22
C LYS A 97 1.34 -1.35 2.30
N ALA A 98 1.02 -0.83 3.49
CA ALA A 98 0.57 0.54 3.66
C ALA A 98 1.67 1.57 3.34
N LEU A 99 2.93 1.20 3.46
CA LEU A 99 4.07 2.04 3.11
C LEU A 99 4.54 1.80 1.68
N TRP A 100 4.86 0.56 1.34
CA TRP A 100 5.41 0.24 0.04
C TRP A 100 4.35 0.15 -1.09
N GLY A 101 3.15 -0.27 -0.80
CA GLY A 101 2.08 -0.34 -1.81
C GLY A 101 1.35 0.98 -2.03
N LYS A 102 1.72 2.06 -1.34
CA LYS A 102 0.92 3.27 -1.28
C LYS A 102 1.72 4.58 -1.24
N LEU A 103 2.94 4.60 -0.72
CA LEU A 103 3.69 5.83 -0.53
C LEU A 103 4.94 5.93 -1.40
N TYR A 104 5.93 5.11 -1.14
CA TYR A 104 7.28 5.34 -1.66
C TYR A 104 7.35 5.32 -3.18
N GLY A 105 6.84 4.27 -3.79
CA GLY A 105 6.85 4.14 -5.24
C GLY A 105 6.00 5.20 -5.93
N GLN A 106 4.83 5.48 -5.38
CA GLN A 106 3.90 6.49 -5.92
C GLN A 106 4.52 7.88 -5.89
N TRP A 107 5.13 8.27 -4.79
CA TRP A 107 5.80 9.57 -4.68
C TRP A 107 7.02 9.69 -5.58
N MET A 108 7.81 8.62 -5.76
CA MET A 108 8.89 8.61 -6.75
C MET A 108 8.38 8.72 -8.20
N CYS A 109 7.15 8.29 -8.44
CA CYS A 109 6.46 8.47 -9.73
C CYS A 109 5.64 9.76 -9.79
N GLU A 110 5.79 10.68 -8.84
CA GLU A 110 5.09 11.97 -8.75
C GLU A 110 3.57 11.86 -8.70
N THR A 111 3.04 10.69 -8.32
CA THR A 111 1.60 10.40 -8.28
C THR A 111 1.00 10.80 -6.94
N ALA A 112 -0.15 11.45 -6.97
CA ALA A 112 -0.94 11.73 -5.77
C ALA A 112 -1.46 10.44 -5.14
N VAL A 113 -1.44 10.39 -3.81
CA VAL A 113 -1.94 9.25 -3.02
C VAL A 113 -3.23 9.65 -2.33
N PHE A 114 -4.31 8.92 -2.62
CA PHE A 114 -5.58 9.07 -1.92
C PHE A 114 -5.53 8.29 -0.61
N VAL A 115 -5.92 8.96 0.48
CA VAL A 115 -6.01 8.38 1.82
C VAL A 115 -7.43 8.53 2.32
N TYR A 116 -8.01 7.44 2.78
CA TYR A 116 -9.34 7.43 3.37
C TYR A 116 -9.30 6.62 4.66
N ASP A 117 -9.71 7.26 5.74
CA ASP A 117 -9.80 6.66 7.06
C ASP A 117 -11.21 6.11 7.30
N PHE A 118 -11.32 4.86 7.70
CA PHE A 118 -12.58 4.20 8.03
C PHE A 118 -12.37 3.13 9.11
N GLU A 119 -13.30 3.04 10.03
CA GLU A 119 -13.28 2.00 11.07
C GLU A 119 -13.72 0.64 10.51
N ARG A 120 -14.70 0.65 9.62
CA ARG A 120 -15.25 -0.55 8.99
C ARG A 120 -15.39 -0.35 7.48
N PHE A 121 -15.02 -1.38 6.73
CA PHE A 121 -15.15 -1.34 5.28
C PHE A 121 -16.61 -1.56 4.84
N HIS A 122 -17.13 -0.62 4.05
CA HIS A 122 -18.38 -0.72 3.31
C HIS A 122 -18.12 -0.38 1.84
N ALA A 123 -18.50 -1.29 0.94
CA ALA A 123 -18.25 -1.09 -0.49
C ALA A 123 -18.99 0.15 -1.04
N GLU A 124 -20.20 0.40 -0.54
CA GLU A 124 -21.04 1.54 -0.87
C GLU A 124 -20.45 2.90 -0.51
N ASP A 125 -19.57 2.96 0.50
CA ASP A 125 -18.86 4.18 0.87
C ASP A 125 -17.64 4.43 -0.04
N ILE A 126 -17.00 3.36 -0.51
CA ILE A 126 -15.76 3.42 -1.29
C ILE A 126 -16.03 3.64 -2.77
N LEU A 127 -17.01 2.94 -3.34
CA LEU A 127 -17.29 2.98 -4.79
C LEU A 127 -17.56 4.39 -5.33
N PRO A 128 -18.34 5.27 -4.66
CA PRO A 128 -18.53 6.64 -5.13
C PRO A 128 -17.26 7.49 -5.15
N MET A 129 -16.25 7.13 -4.36
CA MET A 129 -15.02 7.92 -4.26
C MET A 129 -14.20 7.88 -5.53
N PHE A 130 -14.27 6.80 -6.32
CA PHE A 130 -13.55 6.70 -7.59
C PHE A 130 -13.89 7.89 -8.49
N LYS A 131 -15.15 8.18 -8.70
CA LYS A 131 -15.59 9.34 -9.49
C LYS A 131 -15.34 10.65 -8.78
N LYS A 132 -15.75 10.73 -7.51
CA LYS A 132 -15.68 11.97 -6.72
C LYS A 132 -14.28 12.57 -6.67
N TYR A 133 -13.26 11.72 -6.54
CA TYR A 133 -11.86 12.13 -6.41
C TYR A 133 -11.02 11.81 -7.65
N ASN A 134 -11.64 11.36 -8.74
CA ASN A 134 -10.95 10.99 -9.98
C ASN A 134 -9.80 9.98 -9.75
N ILE A 135 -10.07 8.94 -8.96
CA ILE A 135 -9.08 7.89 -8.66
C ILE A 135 -8.82 7.08 -9.92
N THR A 136 -7.55 7.03 -10.36
CA THR A 136 -7.17 6.43 -11.64
C THR A 136 -6.60 5.03 -11.50
N THR A 137 -5.96 4.73 -10.38
CA THR A 137 -5.38 3.41 -10.12
C THR A 137 -5.75 2.95 -8.71
N PHE A 138 -6.02 1.65 -8.56
CA PHE A 138 -6.51 1.10 -7.31
C PHE A 138 -5.82 -0.22 -6.95
N CYS A 139 -5.50 -0.39 -5.67
CA CYS A 139 -4.99 -1.64 -5.12
C CYS A 139 -5.74 -2.03 -3.84
N ALA A 140 -6.18 -3.29 -3.77
CA ALA A 140 -6.79 -3.83 -2.56
C ALA A 140 -6.56 -5.35 -2.44
N PRO A 141 -6.77 -5.94 -1.25
CA PRO A 141 -6.80 -7.40 -1.11
C PRO A 141 -8.00 -8.02 -1.85
N PRO A 142 -7.94 -9.30 -2.23
CA PRO A 142 -9.06 -10.04 -2.83
C PRO A 142 -10.36 -9.95 -2.05
N THR A 143 -10.28 -9.93 -0.73
CA THR A 143 -11.44 -9.78 0.15
C THR A 143 -12.25 -8.52 -0.16
N MET A 144 -11.60 -7.37 -0.46
CA MET A 144 -12.29 -6.12 -0.78
C MET A 144 -13.00 -6.22 -2.15
N TYR A 145 -12.36 -6.81 -3.14
CA TYR A 145 -12.98 -7.04 -4.45
C TYR A 145 -14.19 -7.99 -4.36
N ARG A 146 -14.16 -8.99 -3.44
CA ARG A 146 -15.33 -9.82 -3.16
C ARG A 146 -16.53 -9.04 -2.61
N PHE A 147 -16.29 -7.97 -1.87
CA PHE A 147 -17.37 -7.07 -1.46
C PHE A 147 -17.85 -6.23 -2.63
N PHE A 148 -16.96 -5.67 -3.44
CA PHE A 148 -17.36 -4.87 -4.60
C PHE A 148 -18.24 -5.63 -5.59
N ILE A 149 -17.90 -6.88 -5.94
CA ILE A 149 -18.70 -7.67 -6.89
C ILE A 149 -20.05 -8.15 -6.33
N LYS A 150 -20.31 -7.98 -5.02
CA LYS A 150 -21.65 -8.19 -4.44
C LYS A 150 -22.57 -7.00 -4.64
N GLU A 151 -22.00 -5.82 -4.88
CA GLU A 151 -22.73 -4.62 -5.21
C GLU A 151 -23.13 -4.62 -6.69
N ASP A 152 -24.20 -3.90 -7.00
CA ASP A 152 -24.55 -3.60 -8.38
C ASP A 152 -23.64 -2.49 -8.91
N LEU A 153 -22.48 -2.88 -9.48
CA LEU A 153 -21.46 -1.95 -9.96
C LEU A 153 -21.95 -1.02 -11.07
N SER A 154 -23.08 -1.35 -11.73
CA SER A 154 -23.66 -0.47 -12.76
C SER A 154 -24.23 0.83 -12.19
N LYS A 155 -24.45 0.91 -10.89
CA LYS A 155 -24.94 2.11 -10.19
C LYS A 155 -23.81 3.12 -9.89
N TYR A 156 -22.55 2.73 -10.07
CA TYR A 156 -21.41 3.55 -9.74
C TYR A 156 -20.63 3.95 -10.99
N ASP A 157 -20.26 5.21 -11.09
CA ASP A 157 -19.38 5.69 -12.17
C ASP A 157 -17.92 5.37 -11.83
N LEU A 158 -17.40 4.31 -12.43
CA LEU A 158 -16.01 3.89 -12.31
C LEU A 158 -15.14 4.32 -13.50
N SER A 159 -15.61 5.24 -14.34
CA SER A 159 -14.92 5.67 -15.57
C SER A 159 -13.54 6.30 -15.35
N SER A 160 -13.28 6.83 -14.15
CA SER A 160 -11.96 7.34 -13.78
C SER A 160 -10.92 6.24 -13.54
N LEU A 161 -11.36 5.04 -13.11
CA LEU A 161 -10.48 3.93 -12.82
C LEU A 161 -9.95 3.32 -14.13
N LYS A 162 -8.64 3.37 -14.32
CA LYS A 162 -7.95 2.87 -15.51
C LYS A 162 -7.23 1.54 -15.28
N TYR A 163 -6.84 1.28 -14.03
CA TYR A 163 -6.01 0.13 -13.71
C TYR A 163 -6.26 -0.35 -12.27
N ALA A 164 -6.30 -1.67 -12.08
CA ALA A 164 -6.56 -2.28 -10.78
C ALA A 164 -5.59 -3.41 -10.49
N THR A 165 -5.02 -3.39 -9.31
CA THR A 165 -4.07 -4.40 -8.82
C THR A 165 -4.57 -5.09 -7.57
N ILE A 166 -4.11 -6.31 -7.33
CA ILE A 166 -4.58 -7.14 -6.24
C ILE A 166 -3.41 -7.93 -5.66
N ALA A 167 -3.28 -7.91 -4.35
CA ALA A 167 -2.25 -8.65 -3.62
C ALA A 167 -2.62 -8.85 -2.15
N GLY A 168 -1.90 -9.74 -1.48
CA GLY A 168 -2.03 -10.06 -0.06
C GLY A 168 -2.67 -11.41 0.22
N GLU A 169 -3.52 -11.88 -0.70
CA GLU A 169 -4.16 -13.21 -0.68
C GLU A 169 -4.20 -13.72 -2.13
N ALA A 170 -4.39 -15.04 -2.33
CA ALA A 170 -4.59 -15.58 -3.65
C ALA A 170 -5.92 -15.11 -4.26
N LEU A 171 -5.88 -14.69 -5.51
CA LEU A 171 -7.07 -14.25 -6.25
C LEU A 171 -7.91 -15.46 -6.69
N ASN A 172 -9.17 -15.50 -6.26
CA ASN A 172 -10.14 -16.43 -6.83
C ASN A 172 -10.47 -15.99 -8.27
N PRO A 173 -10.34 -16.89 -9.29
CA PRO A 173 -10.66 -16.57 -10.68
C PRO A 173 -12.07 -16.02 -10.89
N GLU A 174 -13.05 -16.44 -10.10
CA GLU A 174 -14.42 -15.92 -10.20
C GLU A 174 -14.49 -14.41 -9.91
N VAL A 175 -13.75 -13.93 -8.92
CA VAL A 175 -13.66 -12.49 -8.60
C VAL A 175 -13.06 -11.71 -9.77
N PHE A 176 -12.04 -12.27 -10.41
CA PHE A 176 -11.43 -11.68 -11.59
C PHE A 176 -12.46 -11.52 -12.73
N TYR A 177 -13.17 -12.61 -13.07
CA TYR A 177 -14.11 -12.58 -14.18
C TYR A 177 -15.30 -11.68 -13.92
N GLN A 178 -15.86 -11.69 -12.72
CA GLN A 178 -17.00 -10.85 -12.36
C GLN A 178 -16.61 -9.36 -12.37
N PHE A 179 -15.48 -8.99 -11.78
CA PHE A 179 -15.00 -7.62 -11.79
C PHE A 179 -14.70 -7.13 -13.21
N LYS A 180 -14.00 -7.93 -14.02
CA LYS A 180 -13.72 -7.62 -15.42
C LYS A 180 -14.98 -7.47 -16.25
N LYS A 181 -15.99 -8.34 -16.05
CA LYS A 181 -17.29 -8.25 -16.73
C LYS A 181 -18.03 -6.94 -16.40
N ALA A 182 -18.00 -6.52 -15.12
CA ALA A 182 -18.72 -5.34 -14.66
C ALA A 182 -18.03 -4.03 -15.03
N THR A 183 -16.69 -4.00 -15.07
CA THR A 183 -15.90 -2.77 -15.20
C THR A 183 -15.09 -2.66 -16.48
N GLY A 184 -14.88 -3.77 -17.20
CA GLY A 184 -13.93 -3.87 -18.30
C GLY A 184 -12.45 -3.96 -17.88
N ILE A 185 -12.15 -3.83 -16.58
CA ILE A 185 -10.79 -3.78 -16.04
C ILE A 185 -10.34 -5.15 -15.57
N SER A 186 -9.17 -5.58 -16.01
CA SER A 186 -8.51 -6.79 -15.52
C SER A 186 -7.81 -6.54 -14.18
N LEU A 187 -7.92 -7.48 -13.25
CA LEU A 187 -7.19 -7.43 -11.98
C LEU A 187 -5.77 -7.97 -12.18
N MET A 188 -4.77 -7.16 -11.91
CA MET A 188 -3.36 -7.52 -12.05
C MET A 188 -2.84 -8.01 -10.70
N GLU A 189 -2.73 -9.33 -10.57
CA GLU A 189 -2.28 -9.97 -9.33
C GLU A 189 -0.78 -9.82 -9.14
N GLY A 190 -0.34 -9.67 -7.89
CA GLY A 190 1.07 -9.61 -7.52
C GLY A 190 1.33 -10.23 -6.15
N PHE A 191 2.54 -10.70 -5.96
CA PHE A 191 3.04 -11.30 -4.73
C PHE A 191 4.29 -10.57 -4.25
N GLY A 192 4.30 -10.29 -2.99
CA GLY A 192 5.44 -9.78 -2.24
C GLY A 192 5.31 -10.19 -0.78
N GLN A 193 6.37 -10.01 -0.04
CA GLN A 193 6.44 -10.32 1.39
C GLN A 193 6.99 -9.12 2.16
N THR A 194 6.88 -9.17 3.49
CA THR A 194 7.47 -8.14 4.36
C THR A 194 8.99 -8.06 4.19
N GLU A 195 9.62 -9.18 3.88
CA GLU A 195 11.07 -9.33 3.66
C GLU A 195 11.54 -8.85 2.29
N THR A 196 10.61 -8.62 1.34
CA THR A 196 10.91 -8.23 -0.04
C THR A 196 10.12 -6.98 -0.44
N THR A 197 10.23 -6.59 -1.71
CA THR A 197 9.23 -5.75 -2.38
C THR A 197 8.27 -6.64 -3.16
N LEU A 198 7.77 -6.21 -4.30
CA LEU A 198 7.00 -7.05 -5.22
C LEU A 198 7.93 -8.06 -5.91
N SER A 199 7.77 -9.35 -5.62
CA SER A 199 8.68 -10.40 -6.13
C SER A 199 8.17 -11.03 -7.43
N VAL A 200 6.86 -11.20 -7.56
CA VAL A 200 6.20 -11.79 -8.74
C VAL A 200 4.94 -10.99 -9.04
N ALA A 201 4.67 -10.66 -10.30
CA ALA A 201 3.46 -9.94 -10.66
C ALA A 201 3.04 -10.09 -12.12
N ASN A 202 1.78 -9.79 -12.39
CA ASN A 202 1.31 -9.46 -13.72
C ASN A 202 1.66 -7.99 -13.99
N PHE A 203 2.74 -7.75 -14.70
CA PHE A 203 3.22 -6.39 -14.97
C PHE A 203 2.41 -5.70 -16.07
N VAL A 204 2.56 -4.38 -16.17
CA VAL A 204 1.97 -3.56 -17.23
C VAL A 204 2.31 -4.12 -18.59
N GLY A 205 1.31 -4.25 -19.46
CA GLY A 205 1.46 -4.83 -20.79
C GLY A 205 1.35 -6.36 -20.85
N MET A 206 1.20 -7.05 -19.71
CA MET A 206 0.93 -8.48 -19.70
C MET A 206 -0.57 -8.76 -19.72
N GLU A 207 -0.97 -9.82 -20.41
CA GLU A 207 -2.31 -10.40 -20.23
C GLU A 207 -2.32 -11.27 -18.98
N PRO A 208 -3.13 -10.94 -17.94
CA PRO A 208 -3.15 -11.70 -16.71
C PRO A 208 -3.87 -13.03 -16.90
N LYS A 209 -3.29 -14.07 -16.32
CA LYS A 209 -3.92 -15.39 -16.26
C LYS A 209 -4.53 -15.57 -14.86
N PRO A 210 -5.86 -15.62 -14.71
CA PRO A 210 -6.50 -15.82 -13.41
C PRO A 210 -5.99 -17.06 -12.67
N GLY A 211 -5.64 -16.90 -11.39
CA GLY A 211 -5.01 -17.94 -10.59
C GLY A 211 -3.49 -18.03 -10.76
N SER A 212 -2.87 -17.08 -11.48
CA SER A 212 -1.42 -16.95 -11.58
C SER A 212 -0.98 -15.55 -11.15
N MET A 213 -0.02 -15.49 -10.25
CA MET A 213 0.54 -14.21 -9.78
C MET A 213 1.41 -13.51 -10.84
N GLY A 214 1.68 -14.14 -11.97
CA GLY A 214 2.42 -13.54 -13.08
C GLY A 214 3.85 -14.06 -13.23
N ARG A 215 4.80 -13.15 -13.41
CA ARG A 215 6.23 -13.44 -13.68
C ARG A 215 7.14 -12.82 -12.62
N PRO A 216 8.36 -13.36 -12.44
CA PRO A 216 9.36 -12.77 -11.58
C PRO A 216 9.61 -11.29 -11.89
N ASN A 217 9.73 -10.48 -10.84
CA ASN A 217 10.21 -9.11 -10.95
C ASN A 217 11.70 -9.14 -11.30
N PRO A 218 12.16 -8.37 -12.30
CA PRO A 218 13.58 -8.32 -12.67
C PRO A 218 14.56 -7.94 -11.56
N LEU A 219 14.08 -7.41 -10.43
CA LEU A 219 14.91 -7.12 -9.26
C LEU A 219 15.28 -8.37 -8.44
N TYR A 220 14.65 -9.52 -8.72
CA TYR A 220 14.82 -10.73 -7.94
C TYR A 220 15.17 -11.92 -8.82
N ASP A 221 16.07 -12.75 -8.32
CA ASP A 221 16.36 -14.06 -8.88
C ASP A 221 15.39 -15.06 -8.23
N VAL A 222 14.25 -15.29 -8.88
CA VAL A 222 13.16 -16.15 -8.38
C VAL A 222 13.23 -17.50 -9.06
N HIS A 223 13.41 -18.54 -8.26
CA HIS A 223 13.38 -19.93 -8.68
C HIS A 223 12.21 -20.68 -8.03
N ILE A 224 11.73 -21.74 -8.70
CA ILE A 224 10.71 -22.67 -8.21
C ILE A 224 11.37 -24.00 -7.87
#